data_7d2ea9a1413dda546dc1136f49873fc0
#
_entry.id   7d2ea9a1413dda546dc1136f49873fc0
#
_cell.length_a   1.000
_cell.length_b   1.000
_cell.length_c   1.000
_cell.angle_alpha   90.00
_cell.angle_beta   90.00
_cell.angle_gamma   90.00
#
_symmetry.space_group_name_H-M   'P 1'
#
loop_
_entity.id
_entity.type
_entity.pdbx_description
1 polymer ?
#
loop_
_entity_poly.entity_id
_entity_poly.type
_entity_poly.pdbx_seq_one_letter_code
_entity_poly.pdbx_strand_id
1 'polypeptide(L)'
;LKVTIDERSYDLLPVRGFQRRCHRSLKASLEKNRSKPIFLRVYPQATFDQSDAEPILSFSLVNFSLNADKLKNYPQGFILRGIWQYIPNSPSPVITIYRNRDQLGYFKRLNKSRKFSFAQPRHLPVVWDATVEPFKYNPTGEKSEQMPRYFVEVRAIFKDGLYVVEEMLGEPTRKIPKFIKVSKKK
;
A
#
# COMPACT_ATOMS: atom_id res chain seq x y z
N LEU A 1 17.14 -6.97 -1.92
CA LEU A 1 17.73 -5.75 -1.37
C LEU A 1 17.01 -5.36 -0.10
N LYS A 2 17.68 -4.59 0.75
CA LYS A 2 17.10 -3.98 1.95
C LYS A 2 17.26 -2.47 1.90
N VAL A 3 16.39 -1.76 2.57
CA VAL A 3 16.47 -0.33 2.84
C VAL A 3 16.43 -0.13 4.35
N THR A 4 17.31 0.71 4.88
CA THR A 4 17.32 1.07 6.30
C THR A 4 16.66 2.43 6.45
N ILE A 5 15.67 2.52 7.32
CA ILE A 5 14.95 3.74 7.68
C ILE A 5 14.87 3.76 9.21
N ASP A 6 15.28 4.85 9.84
CA ASP A 6 15.27 5.00 11.30
C ASP A 6 15.88 3.78 12.02
N GLU A 7 17.09 3.39 11.59
CA GLU A 7 17.87 2.24 12.10
C GLU A 7 17.25 0.84 11.89
N ARG A 8 16.05 0.74 11.33
CA ARG A 8 15.37 -0.52 11.01
C ARG A 8 15.54 -0.90 9.55
N SER A 9 15.76 -2.18 9.29
CA SER A 9 15.91 -2.73 7.93
C SER A 9 14.63 -3.33 7.40
N TYR A 10 14.22 -2.90 6.21
CA TYR A 10 13.02 -3.36 5.50
C TYR A 10 13.38 -4.01 4.18
N ASP A 11 12.64 -5.02 3.78
CA ASP A 11 12.83 -5.65 2.49
C ASP A 11 12.39 -4.73 1.34
N LEU A 12 13.29 -4.56 0.37
CA LEU A 12 13.01 -3.88 -0.89
C LEU A 12 12.75 -4.93 -1.97
N LEU A 13 11.49 -5.22 -2.22
CA LEU A 13 11.03 -6.28 -3.11
C LEU A 13 10.93 -5.80 -4.56
N PRO A 14 11.18 -6.65 -5.55
CA PRO A 14 10.83 -6.33 -6.92
C PRO A 14 9.31 -6.38 -7.08
N VAL A 15 8.72 -5.41 -7.77
CA VAL A 15 7.33 -5.54 -8.19
C VAL A 15 7.22 -6.72 -9.18
N ARG A 16 6.22 -7.58 -8.99
CA ARG A 16 5.99 -8.76 -9.84
C ARG A 16 5.79 -8.34 -11.31
N GLY A 17 6.54 -8.96 -12.22
CA GLY A 17 6.46 -8.71 -13.66
C GLY A 17 7.66 -7.94 -14.23
N PHE A 18 7.42 -6.90 -15.00
CA PHE A 18 8.45 -6.11 -15.73
C PHE A 18 9.57 -5.52 -14.84
N GLN A 19 9.34 -5.39 -13.57
CA GLN A 19 10.18 -4.62 -12.65
C GLN A 19 11.33 -5.41 -12.00
N ARG A 20 11.50 -6.69 -12.29
CA ARG A 20 12.76 -7.40 -11.98
C ARG A 20 13.98 -6.72 -12.65
N ARG A 21 13.76 -6.04 -13.78
CA ARG A 21 14.81 -5.24 -14.45
C ARG A 21 15.19 -4.03 -13.60
N CYS A 22 14.22 -3.29 -13.06
CA CYS A 22 14.46 -2.14 -12.20
C CYS A 22 15.28 -2.54 -10.95
N HIS A 23 14.93 -3.64 -10.30
CA HIS A 23 15.63 -4.14 -9.13
C HIS A 23 17.10 -4.57 -9.45
N ARG A 24 17.33 -5.24 -10.59
CA ARG A 24 18.69 -5.57 -11.06
C ARG A 24 19.50 -4.34 -11.41
N SER A 25 18.87 -3.38 -12.08
CA SER A 25 19.49 -2.11 -12.45
C SER A 25 19.85 -1.28 -11.23
N LEU A 26 18.99 -1.25 -10.19
CA LEU A 26 19.32 -0.61 -8.92
C LEU A 26 20.57 -1.26 -8.28
N LYS A 27 20.62 -2.60 -8.23
CA LYS A 27 21.77 -3.31 -7.66
C LYS A 27 23.08 -2.92 -8.38
N ALA A 28 23.09 -2.91 -9.70
CA ALA A 28 24.26 -2.49 -10.49
C ALA A 28 24.59 -1.00 -10.27
N SER A 29 23.59 -0.14 -10.07
CA SER A 29 23.80 1.28 -9.78
C SER A 29 24.41 1.50 -8.39
N LEU A 30 24.01 0.73 -7.39
CA LEU A 30 24.57 0.77 -6.04
C LEU A 30 26.06 0.40 -6.05
N GLU A 31 26.44 -0.61 -6.83
CA GLU A 31 27.84 -1.04 -6.98
C GLU A 31 28.72 0.05 -7.62
N LYS A 32 28.18 0.75 -8.63
CA LYS A 32 28.89 1.80 -9.38
C LYS A 32 28.93 3.16 -8.69
N ASN A 33 27.94 3.48 -7.88
CA ASN A 33 27.72 4.83 -7.32
C ASN A 33 27.66 4.82 -5.79
N ARG A 34 28.59 4.13 -5.14
CA ARG A 34 28.61 3.93 -3.67
C ARG A 34 28.54 5.22 -2.84
N SER A 35 29.05 6.33 -3.38
CA SER A 35 29.09 7.62 -2.67
C SER A 35 28.02 8.61 -3.10
N LYS A 36 27.12 8.24 -4.03
CA LYS A 36 26.08 9.15 -4.53
C LYS A 36 24.72 8.75 -3.97
N PRO A 37 23.86 9.72 -3.59
CA PRO A 37 22.52 9.43 -3.16
C PRO A 37 21.71 8.80 -4.30
N ILE A 38 20.88 7.82 -3.97
CA ILE A 38 19.93 7.19 -4.89
C ILE A 38 18.54 7.43 -4.36
N PHE A 39 17.70 8.07 -5.18
CA PHE A 39 16.31 8.35 -4.87
C PHE A 39 15.45 7.18 -5.31
N LEU A 40 14.58 6.70 -4.43
CA LEU A 40 13.71 5.55 -4.68
C LEU A 40 12.25 5.97 -4.75
N ARG A 41 11.54 5.41 -5.72
CA ARG A 41 10.09 5.39 -5.72
C ARG A 41 9.61 3.99 -5.38
N VAL A 42 8.83 3.87 -4.31
CA VAL A 42 8.38 2.59 -3.78
C VAL A 42 6.89 2.57 -3.54
N TYR A 43 6.30 1.37 -3.54
CA TYR A 43 4.96 1.16 -2.96
C TYR A 43 5.10 0.49 -1.60
N PRO A 44 4.34 0.94 -0.60
CA PRO A 44 4.30 0.33 0.71
C PRO A 44 3.62 -1.05 0.62
N GLN A 45 4.08 -1.97 1.45
CA GLN A 45 3.53 -3.31 1.60
C GLN A 45 3.45 -3.65 3.07
N ALA A 46 2.40 -4.36 3.45
CA ALA A 46 2.30 -5.00 4.76
C ALA A 46 1.79 -6.42 4.57
N THR A 47 2.34 -7.35 5.32
CA THR A 47 1.89 -8.74 5.38
C THR A 47 1.46 -9.02 6.81
N PHE A 48 0.27 -9.57 6.97
CA PHE A 48 -0.30 -9.96 8.26
C PHE A 48 -0.20 -11.47 8.37
N ASP A 49 0.62 -11.95 9.28
CA ASP A 49 0.69 -13.36 9.63
C ASP A 49 -0.35 -13.64 10.73
N GLN A 50 -0.90 -14.87 10.75
CA GLN A 50 -1.85 -15.27 11.79
C GLN A 50 -1.18 -15.45 13.15
N SER A 51 0.13 -15.69 13.15
CA SER A 51 0.90 -15.96 14.36
C SER A 51 1.40 -14.69 15.07
N ASP A 52 1.56 -13.58 14.34
CA ASP A 52 2.23 -12.39 14.86
C ASP A 52 1.27 -11.22 15.00
N ALA A 53 1.38 -10.52 16.13
CA ALA A 53 0.55 -9.35 16.43
C ALA A 53 0.90 -8.15 15.55
N GLU A 54 2.16 -8.05 15.08
CA GLU A 54 2.61 -6.92 14.27
C GLU A 54 2.75 -7.28 12.78
N PRO A 55 2.33 -6.38 11.88
CA PRO A 55 2.49 -6.61 10.45
C PRO A 55 3.95 -6.50 10.00
N ILE A 56 4.37 -7.41 9.13
CA ILE A 56 5.68 -7.34 8.48
C ILE A 56 5.62 -6.30 7.36
N LEU A 57 6.34 -5.19 7.55
CA LEU A 57 6.40 -4.10 6.57
C LEU A 57 7.53 -4.31 5.57
N SER A 58 7.27 -3.95 4.33
CA SER A 58 8.25 -4.00 3.24
C SER A 58 7.90 -2.98 2.16
N PHE A 59 8.79 -2.80 1.19
CA PHE A 59 8.60 -1.87 0.08
C PHE A 59 8.76 -2.57 -1.27
N SER A 60 7.90 -2.25 -2.22
CA SER A 60 8.07 -2.68 -3.61
C SER A 60 8.70 -1.58 -4.44
N LEU A 61 9.88 -1.83 -5.00
CA LEU A 61 10.60 -0.87 -5.85
C LEU A 61 9.86 -0.66 -7.17
N VAL A 62 9.46 0.57 -7.43
CA VAL A 62 8.81 0.99 -8.68
C VAL A 62 9.83 1.58 -9.65
N ASN A 63 10.64 2.51 -9.16
CA ASN A 63 11.65 3.22 -9.95
C ASN A 63 12.75 3.75 -9.02
N PHE A 64 13.87 4.15 -9.60
CA PHE A 64 14.94 4.86 -8.91
C PHE A 64 15.61 5.88 -9.82
N SER A 65 16.29 6.84 -9.24
CA SER A 65 17.09 7.84 -9.96
C SER A 65 18.31 8.26 -9.14
N LEU A 66 19.38 8.62 -9.84
CA LEU A 66 20.55 9.30 -9.27
C LEU A 66 20.33 10.82 -9.19
N ASN A 67 19.26 11.32 -9.78
CA ASN A 67 18.91 12.75 -9.78
C ASN A 67 17.52 12.92 -9.13
N ALA A 68 17.46 13.72 -8.07
CA ALA A 68 16.22 14.06 -7.36
C ALA A 68 15.16 14.69 -8.28
N ASP A 69 15.59 15.55 -9.23
CA ASP A 69 14.69 16.26 -10.14
C ASP A 69 13.81 15.35 -10.98
N LYS A 70 14.28 14.13 -11.29
CA LYS A 70 13.48 13.15 -12.02
C LYS A 70 12.34 12.57 -11.21
N LEU A 71 12.36 12.75 -9.89
CA LEU A 71 11.32 12.27 -8.98
C LEU A 71 10.57 13.39 -8.26
N LYS A 72 10.92 14.66 -8.48
CA LYS A 72 10.29 15.81 -7.80
C LYS A 72 8.77 15.97 -8.07
N ASN A 73 8.28 15.42 -9.19
CA ASN A 73 6.86 15.44 -9.50
C ASN A 73 6.03 14.42 -8.68
N TYR A 74 6.71 13.61 -7.86
CA TYR A 74 6.04 12.69 -6.94
C TYR A 74 6.02 13.30 -5.54
N PRO A 75 4.88 13.20 -4.84
CA PRO A 75 4.78 13.70 -3.48
C PRO A 75 5.81 12.99 -2.57
N GLN A 76 6.33 13.72 -1.61
CA GLN A 76 7.06 13.11 -0.51
C GLN A 76 6.05 12.34 0.35
N GLY A 77 6.43 11.14 0.81
CA GLY A 77 5.54 10.25 1.53
C GLY A 77 4.63 9.42 0.60
N PHE A 78 3.50 9.00 1.13
CA PHE A 78 2.58 8.07 0.49
C PHE A 78 1.18 8.67 0.41
N ILE A 79 0.61 8.71 -0.78
CA ILE A 79 -0.82 9.00 -0.95
C ILE A 79 -1.58 7.68 -0.87
N LEU A 80 -2.37 7.52 0.18
CA LEU A 80 -3.16 6.33 0.45
C LEU A 80 -4.63 6.63 0.18
N ARG A 81 -5.24 5.83 -0.70
CA ARG A 81 -6.65 5.94 -1.09
C ARG A 81 -7.33 4.60 -0.86
N GLY A 82 -8.26 4.51 0.08
CA GLY A 82 -8.85 3.23 0.42
C GLY A 82 -9.97 3.31 1.45
N ILE A 83 -10.38 2.14 1.94
CA ILE A 83 -11.38 2.02 2.98
C ILE A 83 -10.68 2.00 4.34
N TRP A 84 -11.09 2.87 5.24
CA TRP A 84 -10.67 2.91 6.62
C TRP A 84 -11.41 1.87 7.43
N GLN A 85 -10.71 0.83 7.92
CA GLN A 85 -11.36 -0.31 8.57
C GLN A 85 -10.42 -1.16 9.42
N TYR A 86 -11.00 -1.96 10.29
CA TYR A 86 -10.34 -3.13 10.88
C TYR A 86 -10.39 -4.31 9.93
N ILE A 87 -9.37 -5.15 9.96
CA ILE A 87 -9.32 -6.44 9.29
C ILE A 87 -8.95 -7.53 10.30
N PRO A 88 -9.33 -8.80 10.07
CA PRO A 88 -8.80 -9.91 10.84
C PRO A 88 -7.27 -9.91 10.84
N ASN A 89 -6.65 -10.30 11.93
CA ASN A 89 -5.19 -10.39 12.10
C ASN A 89 -4.45 -9.03 12.10
N SER A 90 -5.16 -7.91 12.27
CA SER A 90 -4.52 -6.61 12.48
C SER A 90 -4.91 -6.04 13.83
N PRO A 91 -3.95 -5.76 14.72
CA PRO A 91 -4.22 -5.15 16.01
C PRO A 91 -4.67 -3.69 15.89
N SER A 92 -4.33 -3.04 14.79
CA SER A 92 -4.65 -1.64 14.49
C SER A 92 -5.52 -1.51 13.24
N PRO A 93 -6.24 -0.39 13.08
CA PRO A 93 -6.97 -0.12 11.86
C PRO A 93 -6.03 0.02 10.66
N VAL A 94 -6.55 -0.26 9.47
CA VAL A 94 -5.81 -0.21 8.21
C VAL A 94 -6.55 0.61 7.17
N ILE A 95 -5.80 1.19 6.24
CA ILE A 95 -6.36 1.66 4.98
C ILE A 95 -6.28 0.51 3.97
N THR A 96 -7.43 0.02 3.56
CA THR A 96 -7.54 -1.07 2.57
C THR A 96 -7.64 -0.49 1.17
N ILE A 97 -6.56 -0.69 0.40
CA ILE A 97 -6.39 -0.15 -0.95
C ILE A 97 -6.78 -1.21 -1.97
N TYR A 98 -7.76 -0.90 -2.81
CA TYR A 98 -8.21 -1.75 -3.91
C TYR A 98 -7.71 -1.23 -5.25
N ARG A 99 -7.63 -2.12 -6.24
CA ARG A 99 -7.33 -1.71 -7.62
C ARG A 99 -8.52 -0.98 -8.25
N ASN A 100 -8.25 0.18 -8.78
CA ASN A 100 -9.24 1.02 -9.43
C ASN A 100 -9.68 0.43 -10.78
N ARG A 101 -10.91 0.74 -11.20
CA ARG A 101 -11.47 0.31 -12.50
C ARG A 101 -10.76 0.91 -13.71
N ASP A 102 -10.03 2.00 -13.55
CA ASP A 102 -9.20 2.58 -14.61
C ASP A 102 -8.20 1.58 -15.19
N GLN A 103 -7.80 0.59 -14.40
CA GLN A 103 -6.89 -0.47 -14.80
C GLN A 103 -7.60 -1.69 -15.41
N LEU A 104 -8.90 -1.60 -15.69
CA LEU A 104 -9.69 -2.74 -16.19
C LEU A 104 -9.16 -3.26 -17.53
N GLY A 105 -8.70 -2.39 -18.42
CA GLY A 105 -8.10 -2.77 -19.69
C GLY A 105 -6.84 -3.62 -19.51
N TYR A 106 -5.97 -3.25 -18.59
CA TYR A 106 -4.80 -4.05 -18.24
C TYR A 106 -5.20 -5.36 -17.55
N PHE A 107 -6.13 -5.31 -16.60
CA PHE A 107 -6.64 -6.48 -15.89
C PHE A 107 -7.21 -7.56 -16.83
N LYS A 108 -7.97 -7.15 -17.87
CA LYS A 108 -8.55 -8.09 -18.85
C LYS A 108 -7.48 -8.92 -19.57
N ARG A 109 -6.30 -8.35 -19.82
CA ARG A 109 -5.17 -8.97 -20.54
C ARG A 109 -4.36 -9.94 -19.66
N LEU A 110 -4.55 -9.91 -18.34
CA LEU A 110 -3.83 -10.81 -17.44
C LEU A 110 -4.39 -12.24 -17.50
N ASN A 111 -3.53 -13.24 -17.31
CA ASN A 111 -3.96 -14.61 -17.09
C ASN A 111 -4.63 -14.78 -15.71
N LYS A 112 -5.31 -15.91 -15.48
CA LYS A 112 -6.16 -16.15 -14.29
C LYS A 112 -5.40 -15.95 -12.96
N SER A 113 -4.19 -16.49 -12.82
CA SER A 113 -3.40 -16.39 -11.58
C SER A 113 -2.95 -14.94 -11.32
N ARG A 114 -2.54 -14.22 -12.38
CA ARG A 114 -2.18 -12.81 -12.27
C ARG A 114 -3.38 -11.90 -11.99
N LYS A 115 -4.55 -12.21 -12.54
CA LYS A 115 -5.80 -11.50 -12.22
C LYS A 115 -6.11 -11.56 -10.75
N PHE A 116 -6.01 -12.73 -10.14
CA PHE A 116 -6.25 -12.90 -8.72
C PHE A 116 -5.29 -12.03 -7.89
N SER A 117 -3.98 -12.21 -8.09
CA SER A 117 -2.97 -11.44 -7.36
C SER A 117 -3.05 -9.92 -7.60
N PHE A 118 -3.45 -9.50 -8.81
CA PHE A 118 -3.60 -8.09 -9.15
C PHE A 118 -4.78 -7.43 -8.44
N ALA A 119 -5.90 -8.13 -8.32
CA ALA A 119 -7.12 -7.60 -7.71
C ALA A 119 -7.19 -7.77 -6.18
N GLN A 120 -6.22 -8.48 -5.59
CA GLN A 120 -6.14 -8.55 -4.13
C GLN A 120 -5.99 -7.17 -3.51
N PRO A 121 -6.76 -6.85 -2.47
CA PRO A 121 -6.59 -5.63 -1.73
C PRO A 121 -5.22 -5.60 -1.01
N ARG A 122 -4.74 -4.39 -0.76
CA ARG A 122 -3.57 -4.14 0.07
C ARG A 122 -4.04 -3.48 1.34
N HIS A 123 -3.63 -4.01 2.47
CA HIS A 123 -3.95 -3.48 3.78
C HIS A 123 -2.70 -2.82 4.32
N LEU A 124 -2.79 -1.53 4.67
CA LEU A 124 -1.68 -0.79 5.25
C LEU A 124 -2.08 -0.32 6.64
N PRO A 125 -1.39 -0.76 7.69
CA PRO A 125 -1.61 -0.25 9.02
C PRO A 125 -1.15 1.21 9.06
N VAL A 126 -1.96 2.07 9.65
CA VAL A 126 -1.64 3.49 9.76
C VAL A 126 -1.95 3.99 11.18
N VAL A 127 -1.14 4.92 11.65
CA VAL A 127 -1.41 5.72 12.83
C VAL A 127 -2.10 6.99 12.35
N TRP A 128 -3.32 7.19 12.78
CA TRP A 128 -4.13 8.31 12.35
C TRP A 128 -5.13 8.73 13.42
N ASP A 129 -5.11 10.00 13.79
CA ASP A 129 -6.17 10.64 14.56
C ASP A 129 -7.29 11.08 13.59
N ALA A 130 -8.15 10.12 13.28
CA ALA A 130 -9.17 10.26 12.24
C ALA A 130 -10.43 10.92 12.79
N THR A 131 -11.05 11.78 11.99
CA THR A 131 -12.36 12.40 12.29
C THR A 131 -13.53 11.42 12.19
N VAL A 132 -13.29 10.22 11.63
CA VAL A 132 -14.29 9.16 11.46
C VAL A 132 -13.73 7.84 12.01
N GLU A 133 -14.61 7.05 12.61
CA GLU A 133 -14.23 5.73 13.13
C GLU A 133 -13.94 4.72 12.01
N PRO A 134 -12.94 3.83 12.21
CA PRO A 134 -12.68 2.76 11.28
C PRO A 134 -13.82 1.74 11.29
N PHE A 135 -14.26 1.31 10.11
CA PHE A 135 -15.29 0.29 10.00
C PHE A 135 -14.85 -1.01 10.71
N LYS A 136 -15.68 -1.48 11.63
CA LYS A 136 -15.53 -2.78 12.29
C LYS A 136 -16.73 -3.65 11.95
N TYR A 137 -16.47 -4.79 11.30
CA TYR A 137 -17.54 -5.72 10.95
C TYR A 137 -18.12 -6.38 12.20
N ASN A 138 -19.44 -6.30 12.37
CA ASN A 138 -20.17 -7.03 13.40
C ASN A 138 -20.78 -8.31 12.80
N PRO A 139 -20.24 -9.51 13.12
CA PRO A 139 -20.73 -10.76 12.54
C PRO A 139 -22.12 -11.17 13.02
N THR A 140 -22.59 -10.66 14.16
CA THR A 140 -23.89 -10.97 14.75
C THR A 140 -24.97 -9.95 14.44
N GLY A 141 -24.58 -8.77 13.92
CA GLY A 141 -25.50 -7.70 13.57
C GLY A 141 -26.06 -7.83 12.17
N GLU A 142 -27.27 -7.34 11.97
CA GLU A 142 -27.88 -7.23 10.66
C GLU A 142 -27.10 -6.24 9.76
N LYS A 143 -27.34 -6.34 8.45
CA LYS A 143 -26.67 -5.47 7.48
C LYS A 143 -26.98 -3.98 7.69
N SER A 144 -28.16 -3.66 8.19
CA SER A 144 -28.61 -2.32 8.54
C SER A 144 -27.93 -1.74 9.78
N GLU A 145 -27.45 -2.61 10.66
CA GLU A 145 -26.80 -2.25 11.92
C GLU A 145 -25.27 -2.11 11.79
N GLN A 146 -24.74 -2.42 10.62
CA GLN A 146 -23.28 -2.29 10.39
C GLN A 146 -22.87 -0.81 10.40
N MET A 147 -21.71 -0.54 11.00
CA MET A 147 -21.10 0.78 10.93
C MET A 147 -20.92 1.25 9.47
N PRO A 148 -20.97 2.55 9.21
CA PRO A 148 -20.71 3.07 7.89
C PRO A 148 -19.23 2.81 7.48
N ARG A 149 -19.02 2.48 6.21
CA ARG A 149 -17.69 2.39 5.63
C ARG A 149 -17.30 3.72 5.01
N TYR A 150 -16.12 4.21 5.34
CA TYR A 150 -15.60 5.43 4.76
C TYR A 150 -14.45 5.13 3.80
N PHE A 151 -14.54 5.73 2.61
CA PHE A 151 -13.42 5.85 1.70
C PHE A 151 -12.68 7.13 2.05
N VAL A 152 -11.37 7.01 2.21
CA VAL A 152 -10.49 8.09 2.65
C VAL A 152 -9.35 8.28 1.65
N GLU A 153 -8.85 9.50 1.58
CA GLU A 153 -7.67 9.88 0.84
C GLU A 153 -6.76 10.70 1.75
N VAL A 154 -5.59 10.17 2.04
CA VAL A 154 -4.66 10.76 3.00
C VAL A 154 -3.24 10.77 2.48
N ARG A 155 -2.44 11.72 2.96
CA ARG A 155 -0.99 11.69 2.86
C ARG A 155 -0.42 11.15 4.17
N ALA A 156 0.45 10.14 4.05
CA ALA A 156 1.15 9.54 5.17
C ALA A 156 2.66 9.55 4.93
N ILE A 157 3.43 9.69 5.99
CA ILE A 157 4.88 9.48 5.99
C ILE A 157 5.20 8.16 6.67
N PHE A 158 6.38 7.64 6.40
CA PHE A 158 6.92 6.47 7.10
C PHE A 158 7.95 6.94 8.10
N LYS A 159 7.64 6.79 9.39
CA LYS A 159 8.46 7.25 10.49
C LYS A 159 8.40 6.23 11.64
N ASP A 160 9.52 5.94 12.25
CA ASP A 160 9.65 5.01 13.40
C ASP A 160 9.03 3.61 13.16
N GLY A 161 9.01 3.16 11.89
CA GLY A 161 8.44 1.88 11.51
C GLY A 161 6.92 1.89 11.31
N LEU A 162 6.30 3.06 11.26
CA LEU A 162 4.85 3.23 11.13
C LEU A 162 4.50 4.16 9.96
N TYR A 163 3.34 3.94 9.35
CA TYR A 163 2.74 4.92 8.44
C TYR A 163 1.91 5.89 9.27
N VAL A 164 2.39 7.12 9.40
CA VAL A 164 1.72 8.19 10.16
C VAL A 164 1.00 9.10 9.17
N VAL A 165 -0.29 9.27 9.34
CA VAL A 165 -1.08 10.20 8.52
C VAL A 165 -0.80 11.62 8.97
N GLU A 166 -0.34 12.46 8.02
CA GLU A 166 -0.08 13.89 8.26
C GLU A 166 -1.21 14.78 7.77
N GLU A 167 -1.89 14.37 6.70
CA GLU A 167 -2.86 15.21 6.05
C GLU A 167 -3.99 14.39 5.43
N MET A 168 -5.19 14.85 5.60
CA MET A 168 -6.38 14.38 4.89
C MET A 168 -6.50 15.18 3.58
N LEU A 169 -6.48 14.49 2.43
CA LEU A 169 -6.51 15.12 1.11
C LEU A 169 -7.93 15.35 0.58
N GLY A 170 -8.93 14.88 1.31
CA GLY A 170 -10.34 15.05 1.01
C GLY A 170 -11.21 14.52 2.15
N GLU A 171 -12.44 15.00 2.22
CA GLU A 171 -13.41 14.57 3.24
C GLU A 171 -13.70 13.07 3.13
N PRO A 172 -13.78 12.34 4.27
CA PRO A 172 -14.18 10.95 4.29
C PRO A 172 -15.57 10.77 3.68
N THR A 173 -15.68 9.89 2.68
CA THR A 173 -16.94 9.71 1.96
C THR A 173 -17.50 8.30 2.12
N ARG A 174 -18.82 8.17 2.27
CA ARG A 174 -19.53 6.89 2.20
C ARG A 174 -19.69 6.38 0.77
N LYS A 175 -19.41 7.22 -0.24
CA LYS A 175 -19.45 6.84 -1.65
C LYS A 175 -18.18 6.08 -2.01
N ILE A 176 -18.20 4.77 -1.83
CA ILE A 176 -17.04 3.91 -2.13
C ILE A 176 -16.91 3.74 -3.65
N PRO A 177 -15.73 4.01 -4.24
CA PRO A 177 -15.47 3.78 -5.65
C PRO A 177 -15.67 2.32 -6.06
N LYS A 178 -16.03 2.09 -7.31
CA LYS A 178 -16.14 0.73 -7.85
C LYS A 178 -14.74 0.17 -8.10
N PHE A 179 -14.42 -0.95 -7.45
CA PHE A 179 -13.14 -1.64 -7.58
C PHE A 179 -13.22 -2.83 -8.53
N ILE A 180 -12.04 -3.27 -9.00
CA ILE A 180 -11.91 -4.53 -9.73
C ILE A 180 -12.10 -5.68 -8.74
N LYS A 181 -13.07 -6.55 -9.01
CA LYS A 181 -13.34 -7.76 -8.23
C LYS A 181 -13.02 -9.00 -9.05
N VAL A 182 -12.40 -9.98 -8.42
CA VAL A 182 -12.29 -11.34 -8.98
C VAL A 182 -13.21 -12.24 -8.19
N SER A 183 -14.20 -12.81 -8.84
CA SER A 183 -15.01 -13.86 -8.22
C SER A 183 -14.12 -15.09 -8.01
N LYS A 184 -14.02 -15.57 -6.79
CA LYS A 184 -13.58 -16.94 -6.54
C LYS A 184 -14.67 -17.82 -7.17
N LYS A 185 -14.45 -18.37 -8.37
CA LYS A 185 -15.28 -19.51 -8.76
C LYS A 185 -14.98 -20.63 -7.77
N LYS A 186 -16.03 -21.06 -7.09
CA LYS A 186 -16.02 -22.29 -6.32
C LYS A 186 -15.54 -23.46 -7.19
#